data_1960ba521fd79fe6ed0a6595237de878
#
_entry.id   1960ba521fd79fe6ed0a6595237de878
#
_cell.length_a   1.000
_cell.length_b   1.000
_cell.length_c   1.000
_cell.angle_alpha   90.00
_cell.angle_beta   90.00
_cell.angle_gamma   90.00
#
_symmetry.space_group_name_H-M   'P 1'
#
loop_
_entity.id
_entity.type
_entity.pdbx_description
1 polymer ?
#
loop_
_entity_poly.entity_id
_entity_poly.type
_entity_poly.pdbx_seq_one_letter_code
_entity_poly.pdbx_strand_id
1 'polypeptide(L)'
;MHIHEYQAKALFKQNGIKVPDLKVISNSNETRSACKKLGGNVWVVKAQVHAGGRGKGGGVIVCNNIEDAEKASQKLLGKKLVTPQTDEDGQPINQVIIEAGQDIFKELYLGLLVDRSTERIVILASTEGGMDIEQVASESPKKIIKHAIDPLGSLSTKECQNIAKKLNLDSVLLEQFTKTLIGLYSIFTNYDGNLIEINPLIITKQNEIIALDGKIDFDDNALYRNEDILNLRDFEQEDEKERIASEYQLNYISLDGTVGCMVNGAGLAMATMDLIEYHGGSPANFLDVGGGTTAERVARSEERRVGKECRSRWSPYH
;
A
#
# COMPACT_ATOMS: atom_id res chain seq x y z
N MET A 1 -0.75 -8.06 2.53
CA MET A 1 -0.17 -8.09 1.16
C MET A 1 -0.50 -6.81 0.43
N HIS A 2 0.51 -6.08 -0.03
CA HIS A 2 0.33 -4.88 -0.84
C HIS A 2 0.17 -5.24 -2.33
N ILE A 3 -0.51 -4.37 -3.09
CA ILE A 3 -0.62 -4.46 -4.53
C ILE A 3 -0.23 -3.14 -5.19
N HIS A 4 0.12 -3.18 -6.48
CA HIS A 4 0.44 -1.97 -7.25
C HIS A 4 -0.78 -1.05 -7.46
N GLU A 5 -0.53 0.24 -7.66
CA GLU A 5 -1.58 1.24 -7.92
C GLU A 5 -2.48 0.84 -9.11
N TYR A 6 -1.91 0.33 -10.19
CA TYR A 6 -2.71 -0.05 -11.37
C TYR A 6 -3.64 -1.23 -11.07
N GLN A 7 -3.22 -2.16 -10.20
CA GLN A 7 -4.04 -3.29 -9.75
C GLN A 7 -5.16 -2.79 -8.82
N ALA A 8 -4.84 -1.88 -7.89
CA ALA A 8 -5.83 -1.22 -7.04
C ALA A 8 -6.89 -0.48 -7.89
N LYS A 9 -6.45 0.27 -8.90
CA LYS A 9 -7.36 0.96 -9.84
C LYS A 9 -8.22 0.00 -10.66
N ALA A 10 -7.71 -1.17 -11.02
CA ALA A 10 -8.50 -2.20 -11.68
C ALA A 10 -9.63 -2.71 -10.78
N LEU A 11 -9.34 -2.99 -9.50
CA LEU A 11 -10.35 -3.34 -8.50
C LEU A 11 -11.35 -2.21 -8.27
N PHE A 12 -10.91 -0.96 -8.20
CA PHE A 12 -11.78 0.21 -8.09
C PHE A 12 -12.76 0.26 -9.25
N LYS A 13 -12.27 0.14 -10.48
CA LYS A 13 -13.12 0.17 -11.69
C LYS A 13 -14.15 -0.97 -11.71
N GLN A 14 -13.77 -2.18 -11.31
CA GLN A 14 -14.69 -3.33 -11.19
C GLN A 14 -15.80 -3.10 -10.17
N ASN A 15 -15.54 -2.27 -9.13
CA ASN A 15 -16.50 -1.92 -8.10
C ASN A 15 -17.17 -0.55 -8.31
N GLY A 16 -17.18 -0.05 -9.55
CA GLY A 16 -17.91 1.16 -9.94
C GLY A 16 -17.28 2.48 -9.51
N ILE A 17 -16.03 2.47 -9.07
CA ILE A 17 -15.27 3.67 -8.70
C ILE A 17 -14.57 4.21 -9.94
N LYS A 18 -14.75 5.49 -10.23
CA LYS A 18 -14.06 6.15 -11.34
C LYS A 18 -12.57 6.26 -11.07
N VAL A 19 -11.77 5.89 -12.08
CA VAL A 19 -10.31 6.05 -12.12
C VAL A 19 -9.92 6.66 -13.45
N PRO A 20 -8.77 7.33 -13.59
CA PRO A 20 -8.27 7.79 -14.87
C PRO A 20 -7.99 6.61 -15.81
N ASP A 21 -8.11 6.82 -17.09
CA ASP A 21 -7.62 5.85 -18.08
C ASP A 21 -6.10 5.76 -17.99
N LEU A 22 -5.58 4.54 -18.01
CA LEU A 22 -4.17 4.24 -17.84
C LEU A 22 -3.70 3.09 -18.74
N LYS A 23 -2.38 3.05 -18.97
CA LYS A 23 -1.66 1.93 -19.58
C LYS A 23 -0.45 1.57 -18.74
N VAL A 24 -0.28 0.30 -18.45
CA VAL A 24 0.93 -0.24 -17.79
C VAL A 24 1.94 -0.57 -18.88
N ILE A 25 3.19 -0.18 -18.68
CA ILE A 25 4.30 -0.51 -19.55
C ILE A 25 5.51 -0.98 -18.72
N SER A 26 6.23 -1.95 -19.24
CA SER A 26 7.50 -2.45 -18.69
C SER A 26 8.72 -2.05 -19.55
N ASN A 27 8.46 -1.46 -20.73
CA ASN A 27 9.49 -0.99 -21.63
C ASN A 27 9.17 0.45 -22.09
N SER A 28 10.17 1.34 -22.02
CA SER A 28 10.00 2.74 -22.41
C SER A 28 9.63 2.94 -23.89
N ASN A 29 9.96 1.98 -24.75
CA ASN A 29 9.57 2.01 -26.17
C ASN A 29 8.04 1.94 -26.38
N GLU A 30 7.29 1.47 -25.39
CA GLU A 30 5.83 1.38 -25.42
C GLU A 30 5.13 2.72 -25.10
N THR A 31 5.86 3.69 -24.52
CA THR A 31 5.30 4.97 -24.03
C THR A 31 4.53 5.71 -25.11
N ARG A 32 5.13 5.89 -26.31
CA ARG A 32 4.49 6.60 -27.43
C ARG A 32 3.17 5.96 -27.84
N SER A 33 3.14 4.63 -27.90
CA SER A 33 1.92 3.88 -28.23
C SER A 33 0.86 4.01 -27.13
N ALA A 34 1.26 3.98 -25.87
CA ALA A 34 0.39 4.14 -24.71
C ALA A 34 -0.25 5.55 -24.71
N CYS A 35 0.54 6.61 -24.86
CA CYS A 35 0.05 7.99 -24.93
C CYS A 35 -0.95 8.18 -26.10
N LYS A 36 -0.65 7.65 -27.29
CA LYS A 36 -1.55 7.74 -28.44
C LYS A 36 -2.88 7.01 -28.21
N LYS A 37 -2.86 5.86 -27.53
CA LYS A 37 -4.09 5.10 -27.18
C LYS A 37 -4.94 5.80 -26.14
N LEU A 38 -4.31 6.49 -25.17
CA LEU A 38 -5.00 7.26 -24.14
C LEU A 38 -5.58 8.57 -24.69
N GLY A 39 -4.96 9.13 -25.75
CA GLY A 39 -5.33 10.44 -26.25
C GLY A 39 -4.96 11.58 -25.29
N GLY A 40 -5.51 12.76 -25.56
CA GLY A 40 -5.24 13.95 -24.73
C GLY A 40 -3.89 14.61 -25.03
N ASN A 41 -3.51 15.59 -24.19
CA ASN A 41 -2.30 16.39 -24.34
C ASN A 41 -1.43 16.40 -23.09
N VAL A 42 -1.93 15.84 -21.99
CA VAL A 42 -1.21 15.74 -20.72
C VAL A 42 -1.28 14.30 -20.24
N TRP A 43 -0.12 13.77 -19.86
CA TRP A 43 0.00 12.44 -19.27
C TRP A 43 0.79 12.50 -17.97
N VAL A 44 0.53 11.55 -17.09
CA VAL A 44 1.32 11.38 -15.86
C VAL A 44 1.98 10.01 -15.91
N VAL A 45 3.32 10.00 -15.79
CA VAL A 45 4.11 8.77 -15.69
C VAL A 45 4.36 8.49 -14.22
N LYS A 46 3.90 7.32 -13.73
CA LYS A 46 4.01 6.96 -12.31
C LYS A 46 4.72 5.62 -12.15
N ALA A 47 5.80 5.62 -11.36
CA ALA A 47 6.49 4.39 -10.95
C ALA A 47 5.55 3.47 -10.17
N GLN A 48 5.63 2.17 -10.42
CA GLN A 48 4.86 1.16 -9.71
C GLN A 48 5.76 0.47 -8.69
N VAL A 49 5.63 0.88 -7.43
CA VAL A 49 6.36 0.34 -6.27
C VAL A 49 5.42 0.23 -5.08
N HIS A 50 5.69 -0.71 -4.17
CA HIS A 50 4.90 -0.90 -2.95
C HIS A 50 5.29 0.08 -1.83
N ALA A 51 5.49 1.35 -2.17
CA ALA A 51 5.83 2.41 -1.22
C ALA A 51 4.99 3.66 -1.47
N GLY A 52 4.61 4.34 -0.41
CA GLY A 52 4.00 5.66 -0.45
C GLY A 52 5.03 6.76 -0.68
N GLY A 53 4.55 8.01 -0.88
CA GLY A 53 5.43 9.16 -1.07
C GLY A 53 6.18 9.19 -2.41
N ARG A 54 5.72 8.43 -3.41
CA ARG A 54 6.33 8.35 -4.75
C ARG A 54 6.53 9.72 -5.40
N GLY A 55 5.59 10.64 -5.21
CA GLY A 55 5.72 12.02 -5.71
C GLY A 55 6.93 12.74 -5.12
N LYS A 56 7.15 12.61 -3.79
CA LYS A 56 8.31 13.19 -3.10
C LYS A 56 9.64 12.55 -3.55
N GLY A 57 9.61 11.25 -3.88
CA GLY A 57 10.76 10.51 -4.43
C GLY A 57 11.02 10.75 -5.92
N GLY A 58 10.20 11.57 -6.61
CA GLY A 58 10.34 11.81 -8.05
C GLY A 58 9.80 10.68 -8.94
N GLY A 59 9.02 9.75 -8.38
CA GLY A 59 8.39 8.62 -9.08
C GLY A 59 7.08 8.98 -9.80
N VAL A 60 6.65 10.25 -9.75
CA VAL A 60 5.45 10.77 -10.44
C VAL A 60 5.85 11.99 -11.26
N ILE A 61 5.70 11.93 -12.57
CA ILE A 61 6.15 12.96 -13.52
C ILE A 61 5.00 13.35 -14.44
N VAL A 62 4.62 14.63 -14.41
CA VAL A 62 3.62 15.21 -15.32
C VAL A 62 4.30 15.57 -16.64
N CYS A 63 3.72 15.17 -17.75
CA CYS A 63 4.27 15.34 -19.10
C CYS A 63 3.24 16.04 -20.00
N ASN A 64 3.66 17.14 -20.64
CA ASN A 64 2.80 17.95 -21.52
C ASN A 64 2.93 17.58 -22.99
N ASN A 65 3.77 16.62 -23.32
CA ASN A 65 3.95 16.07 -24.66
C ASN A 65 4.47 14.62 -24.57
N ILE A 66 4.44 13.91 -25.70
CA ILE A 66 4.84 12.48 -25.75
C ILE A 66 6.35 12.32 -25.51
N GLU A 67 7.17 13.25 -26.00
CA GLU A 67 8.63 13.23 -25.86
C GLU A 67 9.04 13.31 -24.38
N ASP A 68 8.35 14.12 -23.59
CA ASP A 68 8.60 14.22 -22.15
C ASP A 68 8.13 12.95 -21.42
N ALA A 69 7.03 12.32 -21.86
CA ALA A 69 6.58 11.04 -21.29
C ALA A 69 7.59 9.91 -21.61
N GLU A 70 8.18 9.88 -22.82
CA GLU A 70 9.24 8.93 -23.17
C GLU A 70 10.48 9.11 -22.29
N LYS A 71 10.96 10.35 -22.09
CA LYS A 71 12.07 10.66 -21.19
C LYS A 71 11.77 10.27 -19.75
N ALA A 72 10.54 10.54 -19.27
CA ALA A 72 10.10 10.17 -17.92
C ALA A 72 10.12 8.66 -17.73
N SER A 73 9.59 7.89 -18.70
CA SER A 73 9.59 6.43 -18.65
C SER A 73 11.01 5.86 -18.67
N GLN A 74 11.92 6.40 -19.51
CA GLN A 74 13.33 6.01 -19.54
C GLN A 74 14.07 6.36 -18.25
N LYS A 75 13.71 7.48 -17.61
CA LYS A 75 14.28 7.88 -16.32
C LYS A 75 13.91 6.95 -15.19
N LEU A 76 12.69 6.43 -15.19
CA LEU A 76 12.12 5.63 -14.11
C LEU A 76 12.40 4.13 -14.27
N LEU A 77 12.09 3.55 -15.42
CA LEU A 77 12.21 2.10 -15.65
C LEU A 77 13.64 1.57 -15.43
N GLY A 78 13.73 0.45 -14.72
CA GLY A 78 15.02 -0.20 -14.40
C GLY A 78 15.85 0.55 -13.35
N LYS A 79 15.28 1.55 -12.69
CA LYS A 79 15.91 2.27 -11.57
C LYS A 79 15.30 1.82 -10.25
N LYS A 80 15.90 2.25 -9.15
CA LYS A 80 15.32 2.13 -7.82
C LYS A 80 14.72 3.47 -7.40
N LEU A 81 13.56 3.43 -6.75
CA LEU A 81 12.90 4.61 -6.21
C LEU A 81 13.08 4.65 -4.69
N VAL A 82 13.71 5.69 -4.22
CA VAL A 82 13.81 6.01 -2.79
C VAL A 82 12.68 6.98 -2.44
N THR A 83 11.89 6.65 -1.44
CA THR A 83 10.79 7.48 -0.92
C THR A 83 10.95 7.63 0.60
N PRO A 84 10.18 8.51 1.26
CA PRO A 84 10.17 8.58 2.71
C PRO A 84 9.72 7.29 3.43
N GLN A 85 9.16 6.33 2.70
CA GLN A 85 8.65 5.04 3.22
C GLN A 85 9.50 3.83 2.80
N THR A 86 10.61 4.04 2.08
CA THR A 86 11.58 2.98 1.74
C THR A 86 12.86 3.16 2.54
N ASP A 87 13.65 2.10 2.59
CA ASP A 87 15.05 2.18 2.99
C ASP A 87 15.90 3.00 1.99
N GLU A 88 17.20 3.16 2.29
CA GLU A 88 18.15 3.89 1.45
C GLU A 88 18.40 3.18 0.10
N ASP A 89 18.21 1.88 0.03
CA ASP A 89 18.35 1.08 -1.19
C ASP A 89 17.20 1.29 -2.18
N GLY A 90 16.03 1.69 -1.70
CA GLY A 90 14.83 1.95 -2.48
C GLY A 90 14.23 0.71 -3.14
N GLN A 91 13.06 0.86 -3.76
CA GLN A 91 12.30 -0.20 -4.43
C GLN A 91 12.54 -0.23 -5.94
N PRO A 92 12.68 -1.40 -6.58
CA PRO A 92 12.89 -1.51 -8.02
C PRO A 92 11.66 -1.05 -8.80
N ILE A 93 11.88 -0.29 -9.88
CA ILE A 93 10.82 0.16 -10.79
C ILE A 93 10.83 -0.74 -12.02
N ASN A 94 10.06 -1.82 -12.00
CA ASN A 94 9.93 -2.76 -13.12
C ASN A 94 8.85 -2.33 -14.08
N GLN A 95 7.89 -1.54 -13.61
CA GLN A 95 6.75 -1.06 -14.37
C GLN A 95 6.47 0.40 -14.06
N VAL A 96 5.93 1.11 -15.06
CA VAL A 96 5.31 2.41 -14.87
C VAL A 96 3.92 2.42 -15.48
N ILE A 97 3.03 3.25 -14.95
CA ILE A 97 1.78 3.56 -15.63
C ILE A 97 1.90 4.89 -16.37
N ILE A 98 1.33 4.94 -17.56
CA ILE A 98 1.01 6.16 -18.27
C ILE A 98 -0.47 6.42 -18.03
N GLU A 99 -0.80 7.54 -17.44
CA GLU A 99 -2.15 7.91 -17.03
C GLU A 99 -2.57 9.20 -17.72
N ALA A 100 -3.84 9.29 -18.12
CA ALA A 100 -4.40 10.52 -18.68
C ALA A 100 -4.48 11.61 -17.61
N GLY A 101 -3.95 12.79 -17.90
CA GLY A 101 -3.99 13.94 -16.99
C GLY A 101 -5.42 14.35 -16.65
N GLN A 102 -5.63 14.85 -15.43
CA GLN A 102 -6.94 15.27 -14.93
C GLN A 102 -6.94 16.76 -14.58
N ASP A 103 -8.05 17.44 -14.85
CA ASP A 103 -8.27 18.83 -14.48
C ASP A 103 -8.76 18.90 -13.02
N ILE A 104 -7.83 18.92 -12.08
CA ILE A 104 -8.12 18.89 -10.65
C ILE A 104 -8.71 20.24 -10.20
N PHE A 105 -9.86 20.19 -9.54
CA PHE A 105 -10.48 21.34 -8.85
C PHE A 105 -10.20 21.29 -7.34
N LYS A 106 -10.33 20.09 -6.73
CA LYS A 106 -10.12 19.88 -5.30
C LYS A 106 -9.60 18.48 -5.04
N GLU A 107 -8.73 18.36 -4.06
CA GLU A 107 -8.21 17.08 -3.56
C GLU A 107 -8.84 16.74 -2.22
N LEU A 108 -9.20 15.49 -2.04
CA LEU A 108 -9.75 14.91 -0.82
C LEU A 108 -8.91 13.70 -0.44
N TYR A 109 -8.94 13.35 0.83
CA TYR A 109 -8.45 12.08 1.35
C TYR A 109 -9.62 11.15 1.66
N LEU A 110 -9.49 9.87 1.33
CA LEU A 110 -10.44 8.84 1.71
C LEU A 110 -9.71 7.52 2.01
N GLY A 111 -9.90 7.00 3.23
CA GLY A 111 -9.32 5.74 3.65
C GLY A 111 -10.30 4.88 4.42
N LEU A 112 -10.15 3.56 4.32
CA LEU A 112 -10.80 2.54 5.13
C LEU A 112 -9.72 1.70 5.79
N LEU A 113 -9.85 1.44 7.08
CA LEU A 113 -8.90 0.62 7.84
C LEU A 113 -9.60 -0.10 9.01
N VAL A 114 -8.95 -1.15 9.51
CA VAL A 114 -9.35 -1.78 10.77
C VAL A 114 -8.73 -0.99 11.93
N ASP A 115 -9.57 -0.33 12.73
CA ASP A 115 -9.14 0.30 13.97
C ASP A 115 -9.12 -0.76 15.10
N ARG A 116 -7.92 -1.18 15.47
CA ARG A 116 -7.71 -2.22 16.49
C ARG A 116 -8.19 -1.80 17.87
N SER A 117 -8.23 -0.50 18.18
CA SER A 117 -8.67 0.01 19.48
C SER A 117 -10.18 -0.11 19.68
N THR A 118 -10.95 0.01 18.59
CA THR A 118 -12.42 -0.08 18.60
C THR A 118 -12.92 -1.39 17.98
N GLU A 119 -12.03 -2.22 17.42
CA GLU A 119 -12.33 -3.48 16.73
C GLU A 119 -13.37 -3.28 15.61
N ARG A 120 -13.25 -2.18 14.86
CA ARG A 120 -14.18 -1.79 13.81
C ARG A 120 -13.48 -1.36 12.54
N ILE A 121 -14.19 -1.52 11.42
CA ILE A 121 -13.82 -0.85 10.19
C ILE A 121 -14.12 0.64 10.36
N VAL A 122 -13.13 1.47 10.10
CA VAL A 122 -13.23 2.91 10.23
C VAL A 122 -12.99 3.57 8.87
N ILE A 123 -13.86 4.51 8.54
CA ILE A 123 -13.68 5.42 7.41
C ILE A 123 -12.99 6.68 7.91
N LEU A 124 -11.91 7.05 7.27
CA LEU A 124 -11.22 8.33 7.42
C LEU A 124 -11.45 9.15 6.15
N ALA A 125 -11.90 10.39 6.30
CA ALA A 125 -12.08 11.30 5.18
C ALA A 125 -11.62 12.71 5.56
N SER A 126 -11.00 13.42 4.62
CA SER A 126 -10.55 14.80 4.84
C SER A 126 -10.65 15.63 3.57
N THR A 127 -10.78 16.96 3.77
CA THR A 127 -10.64 17.95 2.69
C THR A 127 -9.19 18.27 2.34
N GLU A 128 -8.25 17.71 3.09
CA GLU A 128 -6.79 17.83 2.88
C GLU A 128 -6.31 16.58 2.15
N GLY A 129 -6.51 16.52 0.84
CA GLY A 129 -5.98 15.46 -0.02
C GLY A 129 -4.59 15.79 -0.56
N GLY A 130 -3.89 14.75 -1.11
CA GLY A 130 -2.54 14.90 -1.65
C GLY A 130 -1.45 15.14 -0.60
N MET A 131 -1.80 15.18 0.67
CA MET A 131 -0.91 15.36 1.81
C MET A 131 -0.75 14.06 2.59
N ASP A 132 0.29 14.00 3.42
CA ASP A 132 0.50 12.93 4.37
C ASP A 132 -0.58 13.00 5.47
N ILE A 133 -1.42 11.98 5.57
CA ILE A 133 -2.57 12.00 6.48
C ILE A 133 -2.14 11.95 7.95
N GLU A 134 -1.01 11.33 8.25
CA GLU A 134 -0.43 11.29 9.60
C GLU A 134 -0.02 12.70 10.04
N GLN A 135 0.54 13.49 9.12
CA GLN A 135 0.84 14.90 9.38
C GLN A 135 -0.43 15.69 9.63
N VAL A 136 -1.48 15.51 8.82
CA VAL A 136 -2.78 16.16 9.03
C VAL A 136 -3.39 15.74 10.38
N ALA A 137 -3.24 14.46 10.77
CA ALA A 137 -3.72 13.95 12.04
C ALA A 137 -3.03 14.60 13.24
N SER A 138 -1.72 14.86 13.14
CA SER A 138 -0.95 15.50 14.21
C SER A 138 -1.18 17.01 14.32
N GLU A 139 -1.21 17.71 13.18
CA GLU A 139 -1.29 19.18 13.14
C GLU A 139 -2.73 19.70 13.20
N SER A 140 -3.68 18.98 12.63
CA SER A 140 -5.07 19.42 12.46
C SER A 140 -6.07 18.27 12.56
N PRO A 141 -6.16 17.54 13.70
CA PRO A 141 -6.98 16.33 13.84
C PRO A 141 -8.49 16.60 13.57
N LYS A 142 -8.96 17.83 13.78
CA LYS A 142 -10.34 18.24 13.51
C LYS A 142 -10.71 18.23 12.02
N LYS A 143 -9.74 18.25 11.11
CA LYS A 143 -9.95 18.15 9.67
C LYS A 143 -10.19 16.71 9.19
N ILE A 144 -9.94 15.72 10.05
CA ILE A 144 -10.20 14.33 9.75
C ILE A 144 -11.56 13.92 10.28
N ILE A 145 -12.43 13.51 9.37
CA ILE A 145 -13.71 12.90 9.68
C ILE A 145 -13.45 11.41 9.94
N LYS A 146 -13.69 10.96 11.16
CA LYS A 146 -13.65 9.55 11.55
C LYS A 146 -15.07 9.01 11.68
N HIS A 147 -15.39 7.90 11.01
CA HIS A 147 -16.67 7.21 11.11
C HIS A 147 -16.43 5.71 11.26
N ALA A 148 -16.83 5.13 12.38
CA ALA A 148 -16.76 3.71 12.67
C ALA A 148 -18.02 3.03 12.17
N ILE A 149 -17.87 1.94 11.42
CA ILE A 149 -18.99 1.13 10.90
C ILE A 149 -19.40 0.11 11.96
N ASP A 150 -20.71 -0.10 12.12
CA ASP A 150 -21.23 -1.13 13.02
C ASP A 150 -20.85 -2.52 12.48
N PRO A 151 -20.12 -3.37 13.23
CA PRO A 151 -19.71 -4.69 12.78
C PRO A 151 -20.89 -5.65 12.52
N LEU A 152 -22.04 -5.41 13.14
CA LEU A 152 -23.27 -6.19 12.92
C LEU A 152 -24.13 -5.64 11.77
N GLY A 153 -23.73 -4.50 11.22
CA GLY A 153 -24.40 -3.82 10.12
C GLY A 153 -23.57 -3.83 8.84
N SER A 154 -24.06 -3.11 7.86
CA SER A 154 -23.33 -2.76 6.64
C SER A 154 -23.32 -1.25 6.49
N LEU A 155 -22.34 -0.72 5.74
CA LEU A 155 -22.28 0.71 5.45
C LEU A 155 -23.52 1.16 4.68
N SER A 156 -24.33 2.01 5.30
CA SER A 156 -25.58 2.50 4.71
C SER A 156 -25.34 3.74 3.83
N THR A 157 -26.21 3.93 2.83
CA THR A 157 -26.23 5.15 2.00
C THR A 157 -26.32 6.43 2.85
N LYS A 158 -27.08 6.39 3.95
CA LYS A 158 -27.24 7.54 4.86
C LYS A 158 -25.94 7.91 5.57
N GLU A 159 -25.15 6.95 5.98
CA GLU A 159 -23.82 7.19 6.59
C GLU A 159 -22.87 7.79 5.57
N CYS A 160 -22.81 7.25 4.33
CA CYS A 160 -22.03 7.81 3.24
C CYS A 160 -22.39 9.27 2.95
N GLN A 161 -23.70 9.56 2.88
CA GLN A 161 -24.20 10.92 2.67
C GLN A 161 -23.85 11.87 3.81
N ASN A 162 -23.84 11.38 5.06
CA ASN A 162 -23.44 12.18 6.21
C ASN A 162 -21.95 12.54 6.16
N ILE A 163 -21.09 11.61 5.73
CA ILE A 163 -19.66 11.89 5.52
C ILE A 163 -19.47 12.89 4.38
N ALA A 164 -20.17 12.70 3.24
CA ALA A 164 -20.11 13.61 2.10
C ALA A 164 -20.52 15.05 2.47
N LYS A 165 -21.57 15.20 3.28
CA LYS A 165 -22.01 16.53 3.79
C LYS A 165 -20.94 17.18 4.66
N LYS A 166 -20.24 16.42 5.51
CA LYS A 166 -19.14 16.94 6.33
C LYS A 166 -17.94 17.38 5.48
N LEU A 167 -17.74 16.78 4.29
CA LEU A 167 -16.75 17.19 3.29
C LEU A 167 -17.21 18.40 2.45
N ASN A 168 -18.42 18.95 2.71
CA ASN A 168 -19.06 20.03 1.97
C ASN A 168 -19.25 19.71 0.48
N LEU A 169 -19.66 18.47 0.16
CA LEU A 169 -19.98 18.05 -1.19
C LEU A 169 -21.43 18.44 -1.55
N ASP A 170 -21.64 18.93 -2.76
CA ASP A 170 -22.97 19.26 -3.29
C ASP A 170 -23.78 17.98 -3.62
N SER A 171 -25.00 18.14 -4.07
CA SER A 171 -25.92 17.01 -4.31
C SER A 171 -25.42 16.02 -5.39
N VAL A 172 -24.73 16.51 -6.42
CA VAL A 172 -24.19 15.69 -7.52
C VAL A 172 -22.98 14.90 -7.04
N LEU A 173 -22.06 15.57 -6.35
CA LEU A 173 -20.86 14.95 -5.79
C LEU A 173 -21.19 13.99 -4.65
N LEU A 174 -22.26 14.28 -3.87
CA LEU A 174 -22.74 13.43 -2.80
C LEU A 174 -23.13 12.03 -3.31
N GLU A 175 -23.83 11.94 -4.46
CA GLU A 175 -24.18 10.65 -5.05
C GLU A 175 -22.94 9.90 -5.54
N GLN A 176 -22.02 10.60 -6.23
CA GLN A 176 -20.77 10.00 -6.71
C GLN A 176 -19.89 9.51 -5.55
N PHE A 177 -19.75 10.33 -4.50
CA PHE A 177 -19.01 9.95 -3.29
C PHE A 177 -19.62 8.74 -2.60
N THR A 178 -20.95 8.69 -2.51
CA THR A 178 -21.65 7.54 -1.93
C THR A 178 -21.36 6.27 -2.69
N LYS A 179 -21.42 6.29 -4.04
CA LYS A 179 -21.06 5.14 -4.88
C LYS A 179 -19.60 4.72 -4.68
N THR A 180 -18.69 5.69 -4.64
CA THR A 180 -17.26 5.45 -4.40
C THR A 180 -17.04 4.76 -3.06
N LEU A 181 -17.64 5.29 -1.99
CA LEU A 181 -17.44 4.76 -0.64
C LEU A 181 -18.05 3.36 -0.46
N ILE A 182 -19.24 3.11 -1.03
CA ILE A 182 -19.85 1.77 -1.04
C ILE A 182 -18.97 0.78 -1.82
N GLY A 183 -18.43 1.19 -2.98
CA GLY A 183 -17.50 0.37 -3.75
C GLY A 183 -16.23 0.01 -2.99
N LEU A 184 -15.63 0.98 -2.27
CA LEU A 184 -14.48 0.72 -1.41
C LEU A 184 -14.80 -0.24 -0.26
N TYR A 185 -15.93 -0.02 0.40
CA TYR A 185 -16.39 -0.91 1.47
C TYR A 185 -16.62 -2.34 0.97
N SER A 186 -17.17 -2.49 -0.24
CA SER A 186 -17.33 -3.80 -0.89
C SER A 186 -15.99 -4.49 -1.13
N ILE A 187 -14.99 -3.77 -1.66
CA ILE A 187 -13.62 -4.32 -1.83
C ILE A 187 -13.05 -4.74 -0.48
N PHE A 188 -13.16 -3.86 0.51
CA PHE A 188 -12.60 -4.06 1.85
C PHE A 188 -13.14 -5.33 2.51
N THR A 189 -14.46 -5.55 2.44
CA THR A 189 -15.14 -6.68 3.10
C THR A 189 -15.08 -7.97 2.30
N ASN A 190 -15.09 -7.90 0.96
CA ASN A 190 -15.10 -9.09 0.12
C ASN A 190 -13.72 -9.74 -0.03
N TYR A 191 -12.64 -8.94 0.09
CA TYR A 191 -11.26 -9.39 -0.12
C TYR A 191 -10.40 -9.30 1.16
N ASP A 192 -11.01 -9.12 2.33
CA ASP A 192 -10.31 -9.02 3.61
C ASP A 192 -9.23 -7.94 3.62
N GLY A 193 -9.63 -6.71 3.31
CA GLY A 193 -8.75 -5.55 3.33
C GLY A 193 -8.34 -5.16 4.75
N ASN A 194 -7.07 -4.83 4.95
CA ASN A 194 -6.55 -4.18 6.16
C ASN A 194 -6.59 -2.66 6.03
N LEU A 195 -6.26 -2.18 4.81
CA LEU A 195 -6.22 -0.77 4.47
C LEU A 195 -6.62 -0.58 3.01
N ILE A 196 -7.49 0.37 2.75
CA ILE A 196 -7.68 0.96 1.42
C ILE A 196 -7.53 2.47 1.57
N GLU A 197 -6.68 3.06 0.75
CA GLU A 197 -6.43 4.50 0.76
C GLU A 197 -6.51 5.06 -0.65
N ILE A 198 -7.22 6.17 -0.80
CA ILE A 198 -7.22 7.00 -2.00
C ILE A 198 -6.69 8.37 -1.61
N ASN A 199 -5.48 8.71 -2.07
CA ASN A 199 -4.81 9.95 -1.72
C ASN A 199 -3.99 10.52 -2.89
N PRO A 200 -4.59 11.42 -3.69
CA PRO A 200 -5.90 12.04 -3.49
C PRO A 200 -7.07 11.34 -4.18
N LEU A 201 -8.25 11.47 -3.59
CA LEU A 201 -9.54 11.39 -4.26
C LEU A 201 -9.84 12.79 -4.79
N ILE A 202 -9.96 12.96 -6.10
CA ILE A 202 -10.10 14.29 -6.68
C ILE A 202 -11.54 14.61 -7.09
N ILE A 203 -11.86 15.90 -7.03
CA ILE A 203 -12.98 16.49 -7.74
C ILE A 203 -12.41 17.22 -8.95
N THR A 204 -12.89 16.90 -10.15
CA THR A 204 -12.47 17.56 -11.38
C THR A 204 -13.24 18.86 -11.60
N LYS A 205 -12.74 19.73 -12.52
CA LYS A 205 -13.48 20.93 -12.94
C LYS A 205 -14.82 20.60 -13.62
N GLN A 206 -14.98 19.37 -14.11
CA GLN A 206 -16.22 18.85 -14.68
C GLN A 206 -17.19 18.29 -13.65
N ASN A 207 -16.90 18.51 -12.36
CA ASN A 207 -17.70 18.05 -11.23
C ASN A 207 -17.80 16.51 -11.13
N GLU A 208 -16.70 15.82 -11.39
CA GLU A 208 -16.58 14.36 -11.27
C GLU A 208 -15.66 13.97 -10.12
N ILE A 209 -16.00 12.90 -9.39
CA ILE A 209 -15.15 12.28 -8.38
C ILE A 209 -14.33 11.16 -9.04
N ILE A 210 -13.01 11.23 -8.90
CA ILE A 210 -12.07 10.27 -9.50
C ILE A 210 -11.02 9.86 -8.46
N ALA A 211 -10.76 8.57 -8.31
CA ALA A 211 -9.64 8.05 -7.52
C ALA A 211 -8.34 8.17 -8.34
N LEU A 212 -7.54 9.20 -8.01
CA LEU A 212 -6.33 9.54 -8.75
C LEU A 212 -5.13 8.67 -8.34
N ASP A 213 -5.09 8.22 -7.11
CA ASP A 213 -4.15 7.24 -6.59
C ASP A 213 -4.91 6.17 -5.81
N GLY A 214 -4.28 5.05 -5.52
CA GLY A 214 -4.89 3.99 -4.73
C GLY A 214 -3.85 3.07 -4.13
N LYS A 215 -3.96 2.85 -2.83
CA LYS A 215 -3.17 1.90 -2.06
C LYS A 215 -4.12 0.91 -1.40
N ILE A 216 -3.87 -0.37 -1.59
CA ILE A 216 -4.62 -1.44 -0.92
C ILE A 216 -3.65 -2.39 -0.24
N ASP A 217 -3.95 -2.71 1.00
CA ASP A 217 -3.32 -3.78 1.76
C ASP A 217 -4.37 -4.81 2.17
N PHE A 218 -4.10 -6.07 1.89
CA PHE A 218 -4.97 -7.20 2.22
C PHE A 218 -4.38 -8.01 3.37
N ASP A 219 -5.23 -8.70 4.11
CA ASP A 219 -4.81 -9.64 5.16
C ASP A 219 -4.16 -10.88 4.52
N ASP A 220 -2.88 -11.09 4.80
CA ASP A 220 -2.14 -12.26 4.31
C ASP A 220 -2.75 -13.57 4.77
N ASN A 221 -3.36 -13.60 5.96
CA ASN A 221 -4.02 -14.79 6.50
C ASN A 221 -5.30 -15.17 5.76
N ALA A 222 -5.86 -14.27 4.94
CA ALA A 222 -7.06 -14.50 4.16
C ALA A 222 -6.79 -14.83 2.68
N LEU A 223 -5.53 -14.78 2.23
CA LEU A 223 -5.17 -14.99 0.82
C LEU A 223 -5.52 -16.39 0.32
N TYR A 224 -5.54 -17.41 1.18
CA TYR A 224 -5.92 -18.77 0.82
C TYR A 224 -7.34 -18.89 0.25
N ARG A 225 -8.24 -17.95 0.59
CA ARG A 225 -9.62 -17.87 0.07
C ARG A 225 -9.81 -16.80 -0.99
N ASN A 226 -8.79 -15.97 -1.25
CA ASN A 226 -8.80 -14.87 -2.20
C ASN A 226 -7.71 -15.11 -3.28
N GLU A 227 -7.81 -16.20 -4.04
CA GLU A 227 -6.79 -16.59 -5.04
C GLU A 227 -6.58 -15.49 -6.10
N ASP A 228 -7.63 -14.78 -6.52
CA ASP A 228 -7.53 -13.69 -7.48
C ASP A 228 -6.64 -12.55 -6.95
N ILE A 229 -6.71 -12.29 -5.64
CA ILE A 229 -5.85 -11.30 -4.98
C ILE A 229 -4.43 -11.84 -4.83
N LEU A 230 -4.28 -13.10 -4.43
CA LEU A 230 -2.96 -13.74 -4.32
C LEU A 230 -2.18 -13.68 -5.65
N ASN A 231 -2.85 -13.83 -6.78
CA ASN A 231 -2.25 -13.74 -8.12
C ASN A 231 -1.76 -12.34 -8.50
N LEU A 232 -2.11 -11.30 -7.72
CA LEU A 232 -1.62 -9.93 -7.90
C LEU A 232 -0.29 -9.67 -7.18
N ARG A 233 0.21 -10.64 -6.41
CA ARG A 233 1.41 -10.51 -5.59
C ARG A 233 2.65 -10.28 -6.45
N ASP A 234 3.46 -9.29 -6.08
CA ASP A 234 4.75 -9.02 -6.70
C ASP A 234 5.88 -9.27 -5.69
N PHE A 235 6.52 -10.42 -5.83
CA PHE A 235 7.61 -10.86 -4.95
C PHE A 235 8.86 -9.98 -5.02
N GLU A 236 9.06 -9.22 -6.10
CA GLU A 236 10.23 -8.35 -6.26
C GLU A 236 10.10 -7.04 -5.46
N GLN A 237 8.88 -6.76 -4.97
CA GLN A 237 8.56 -5.61 -4.12
C GLN A 237 8.54 -5.96 -2.62
N GLU A 238 8.76 -7.21 -2.26
CA GLU A 238 8.77 -7.68 -0.87
C GLU A 238 10.19 -7.72 -0.30
N ASP A 239 10.32 -7.66 1.02
CA ASP A 239 11.60 -7.94 1.68
C ASP A 239 12.05 -9.36 1.34
N GLU A 240 13.29 -9.51 0.87
CA GLU A 240 13.82 -10.80 0.42
C GLU A 240 13.80 -11.85 1.54
N LYS A 241 14.07 -11.44 2.80
CA LYS A 241 14.09 -12.35 3.94
C LYS A 241 12.67 -12.81 4.29
N GLU A 242 11.70 -11.90 4.27
CA GLU A 242 10.29 -12.22 4.52
C GLU A 242 9.74 -13.15 3.43
N ARG A 243 10.04 -12.84 2.16
CA ARG A 243 9.66 -13.67 1.03
C ARG A 243 10.19 -15.11 1.15
N ILE A 244 11.48 -15.25 1.41
CA ILE A 244 12.08 -16.60 1.52
C ILE A 244 11.56 -17.31 2.79
N ALA A 245 11.34 -16.60 3.90
CA ALA A 245 10.73 -17.19 5.09
C ALA A 245 9.33 -17.74 4.80
N SER A 246 8.54 -17.03 4.01
CA SER A 246 7.18 -17.44 3.62
C SER A 246 7.18 -18.75 2.79
N GLU A 247 8.20 -19.01 1.96
CA GLU A 247 8.35 -20.27 1.21
C GLU A 247 8.46 -21.49 2.15
N TYR A 248 8.99 -21.28 3.37
CA TYR A 248 9.11 -22.31 4.41
C TYR A 248 7.99 -22.23 5.45
N GLN A 249 6.95 -21.41 5.20
CA GLN A 249 5.83 -21.19 6.13
C GLN A 249 6.30 -20.69 7.50
N LEU A 250 7.32 -19.86 7.53
CA LEU A 250 7.82 -19.18 8.72
C LEU A 250 7.22 -17.77 8.80
N ASN A 251 6.79 -17.37 10.01
CA ASN A 251 6.37 -16.01 10.27
C ASN A 251 7.61 -15.17 10.61
N TYR A 252 8.16 -14.48 9.63
CA TYR A 252 9.33 -13.62 9.77
C TYR A 252 8.96 -12.17 9.42
N ILE A 253 9.40 -11.24 10.26
CA ILE A 253 9.32 -9.80 10.02
C ILE A 253 10.70 -9.22 10.29
N SER A 254 11.27 -8.48 9.34
CA SER A 254 12.54 -7.78 9.48
C SER A 254 12.35 -6.50 10.32
N LEU A 255 13.27 -6.23 11.24
CA LEU A 255 13.30 -5.04 12.08
C LEU A 255 14.71 -4.43 12.08
N ASP A 256 14.84 -3.16 12.46
CA ASP A 256 16.10 -2.39 12.41
C ASP A 256 17.04 -2.61 13.58
N GLY A 257 16.85 -3.67 14.34
CA GLY A 257 17.64 -3.93 15.53
C GLY A 257 18.94 -4.72 15.29
N THR A 258 19.63 -5.04 16.39
CA THR A 258 20.91 -5.74 16.39
C THR A 258 20.87 -7.14 17.00
N VAL A 259 19.77 -7.51 17.68
CA VAL A 259 19.59 -8.79 18.36
C VAL A 259 18.58 -9.64 17.62
N GLY A 260 19.05 -10.69 16.91
CA GLY A 260 18.16 -11.65 16.25
C GLY A 260 17.53 -12.61 17.26
N CYS A 261 16.22 -12.91 17.08
CA CYS A 261 15.53 -13.90 17.90
C CYS A 261 14.82 -14.93 17.00
N MET A 262 14.72 -16.15 17.51
CA MET A 262 13.97 -17.26 16.92
C MET A 262 13.27 -18.01 18.04
N VAL A 263 11.98 -18.13 17.96
CA VAL A 263 11.16 -18.76 19.00
C VAL A 263 10.06 -19.61 18.41
N ASN A 264 9.47 -20.43 19.23
CA ASN A 264 8.29 -21.21 18.88
C ASN A 264 7.06 -20.63 19.57
N GLY A 265 6.22 -19.97 18.80
CA GLY A 265 5.00 -19.31 19.24
C GLY A 265 5.09 -17.79 19.28
N ALA A 266 4.13 -17.11 18.64
CA ALA A 266 4.10 -15.66 18.50
C ALA A 266 4.10 -14.91 19.82
N GLY A 267 3.42 -15.42 20.86
CA GLY A 267 3.42 -14.83 22.20
C GLY A 267 4.81 -14.82 22.84
N LEU A 268 5.57 -15.93 22.67
CA LEU A 268 6.95 -15.99 23.15
C LEU A 268 7.86 -15.08 22.34
N ALA A 269 7.62 -14.92 21.02
CA ALA A 269 8.38 -13.98 20.20
C ALA A 269 8.21 -12.54 20.69
N MET A 270 6.98 -12.10 20.92
CA MET A 270 6.69 -10.76 21.46
C MET A 270 7.33 -10.56 22.83
N ALA A 271 7.14 -11.49 23.77
CA ALA A 271 7.76 -11.40 25.10
C ALA A 271 9.29 -11.38 25.06
N THR A 272 9.90 -12.11 24.10
CA THR A 272 11.36 -12.08 23.91
C THR A 272 11.83 -10.72 23.39
N MET A 273 11.10 -10.12 22.46
CA MET A 273 11.39 -8.79 21.93
C MET A 273 11.26 -7.73 23.03
N ASP A 274 10.20 -7.78 23.84
CA ASP A 274 10.01 -6.89 25.00
C ASP A 274 11.18 -7.01 26.01
N LEU A 275 11.67 -8.22 26.28
CA LEU A 275 12.83 -8.43 27.15
C LEU A 275 14.11 -7.87 26.55
N ILE A 276 14.32 -8.01 25.24
CA ILE A 276 15.47 -7.41 24.55
C ILE A 276 15.44 -5.88 24.72
N GLU A 277 14.30 -5.24 24.50
CA GLU A 277 14.14 -3.80 24.68
C GLU A 277 14.28 -3.36 26.13
N TYR A 278 13.69 -4.10 27.07
CA TYR A 278 13.80 -3.83 28.50
C TYR A 278 15.26 -3.83 29.00
N HIS A 279 16.11 -4.67 28.41
CA HIS A 279 17.55 -4.72 28.71
C HIS A 279 18.41 -3.80 27.85
N GLY A 280 17.80 -2.87 27.10
CA GLY A 280 18.49 -1.87 26.30
C GLY A 280 19.04 -2.39 24.96
N GLY A 281 18.65 -3.61 24.54
CA GLY A 281 18.91 -4.12 23.21
C GLY A 281 17.85 -3.64 22.21
N SER A 282 18.06 -3.95 20.94
CA SER A 282 17.09 -3.66 19.85
C SER A 282 16.85 -4.95 19.05
N PRO A 283 15.59 -5.46 18.95
CA PRO A 283 15.30 -6.67 18.21
C PRO A 283 15.48 -6.43 16.71
N ALA A 284 16.19 -7.35 16.03
CA ALA A 284 16.46 -7.29 14.59
C ALA A 284 15.40 -8.01 13.77
N ASN A 285 14.57 -8.82 14.37
CA ASN A 285 13.49 -9.55 13.71
C ASN A 285 12.44 -10.08 14.68
N PHE A 286 11.24 -10.27 14.17
CA PHE A 286 10.27 -11.22 14.71
C PHE A 286 10.41 -12.52 13.94
N LEU A 287 10.54 -13.68 14.60
CA LEU A 287 10.57 -14.99 13.94
C LEU A 287 9.88 -16.03 14.82
N ASP A 288 8.73 -16.50 14.36
CA ASP A 288 8.01 -17.62 14.92
C ASP A 288 8.09 -18.83 13.97
N VAL A 289 8.68 -19.91 14.44
CA VAL A 289 8.81 -21.14 13.65
C VAL A 289 7.54 -22.01 13.67
N GLY A 290 6.56 -21.67 14.50
CA GLY A 290 5.25 -22.34 14.60
C GLY A 290 5.30 -23.71 15.33
N GLY A 291 4.16 -24.08 15.94
CA GLY A 291 4.05 -25.28 16.76
C GLY A 291 4.19 -26.62 16.02
N GLY A 292 4.04 -26.64 14.70
CA GLY A 292 4.20 -27.83 13.83
C GLY A 292 5.52 -27.87 13.08
N THR A 293 6.57 -27.21 13.60
CA THR A 293 7.85 -27.05 12.90
C THR A 293 8.60 -28.36 12.72
N THR A 294 9.33 -28.49 11.61
CA THR A 294 10.23 -29.61 11.31
C THR A 294 11.67 -29.19 11.51
N ALA A 295 12.59 -30.18 11.66
CA ALA A 295 14.03 -29.92 11.76
C ALA A 295 14.55 -29.11 10.55
N GLU A 296 14.01 -29.32 9.36
CA GLU A 296 14.35 -28.57 8.16
C GLU A 296 13.95 -27.11 8.25
N ARG A 297 12.73 -26.81 8.73
CA ARG A 297 12.27 -25.44 8.94
C ARG A 297 13.11 -24.69 9.97
N VAL A 298 13.50 -25.37 11.07
CA VAL A 298 14.38 -24.80 12.08
C VAL A 298 15.76 -24.49 11.51
N ALA A 299 16.36 -25.44 10.77
CA ALA A 299 17.67 -25.23 10.15
C ALA A 299 17.65 -24.05 9.17
N ARG A 300 16.59 -23.90 8.37
CA ARG A 300 16.43 -22.75 7.47
C ARG A 300 16.22 -21.42 8.20
N SER A 301 15.52 -21.43 9.32
CA SER A 301 15.38 -20.22 10.13
C SER A 301 16.69 -19.77 10.78
N GLU A 302 17.58 -20.72 11.17
CA GLU A 302 18.92 -20.42 11.65
C GLU A 302 19.84 -19.84 10.58
N GLU A 303 19.82 -20.38 9.36
CA GLU A 303 20.60 -19.86 8.22
C GLU A 303 20.28 -18.39 7.93
N ARG A 304 19.05 -17.96 8.25
CA ARG A 304 18.60 -16.58 8.08
C ARG A 304 18.99 -15.66 9.23
N ARG A 305 19.00 -16.18 10.44
CA ARG A 305 19.41 -15.46 11.63
C ARG A 305 20.90 -15.12 11.59
N VAL A 306 21.71 -16.03 11.05
CA VAL A 306 23.16 -15.89 10.96
C VAL A 306 23.53 -15.36 9.58
N GLY A 307 23.52 -14.04 9.40
CA GLY A 307 24.16 -13.41 8.26
C GLY A 307 25.62 -13.83 8.15
N LYS A 308 26.24 -13.70 6.98
CA LYS A 308 27.63 -14.12 6.70
C LYS A 308 28.64 -13.64 7.74
N GLU A 309 28.36 -12.56 8.46
CA GLU A 309 29.22 -11.96 9.48
C GLU A 309 29.21 -12.71 10.83
N CYS A 310 28.16 -13.46 11.16
CA CYS A 310 28.13 -14.27 12.38
C CYS A 310 28.94 -15.58 12.26
N ARG A 311 29.19 -16.09 11.05
CA ARG A 311 30.03 -17.28 10.85
C ARG A 311 31.49 -17.11 11.30
N SER A 312 31.97 -15.88 11.41
CA SER A 312 33.34 -15.57 11.82
C SER A 312 33.54 -15.52 13.35
N ARG A 313 32.48 -15.58 14.15
CA ARG A 313 32.55 -15.48 15.64
C ARG A 313 32.28 -16.78 16.40
N TRP A 314 31.91 -17.87 15.72
CA TRP A 314 31.83 -19.18 16.35
C TRP A 314 33.21 -19.81 16.38
N SER A 315 33.89 -19.62 17.50
CA SER A 315 35.09 -20.37 17.85
C SER A 315 34.72 -21.85 18.09
N PRO A 316 35.49 -22.81 17.59
CA PRO A 316 35.21 -24.24 17.79
C PRO A 316 35.56 -24.74 19.20
N TYR A 317 35.67 -23.88 20.18
CA TYR A 317 35.94 -24.24 21.59
C TYR A 317 34.74 -23.89 22.47
N HIS A 318 33.80 -24.83 22.57
CA HIS A 318 33.11 -25.26 23.78
C HIS A 318 32.48 -26.62 23.56
#